data_a1394448cd18698f85332e1a4d1e4267
#
_entry.id   a1394448cd18698f85332e1a4d1e4267
#
_cell.length_a   1.000
_cell.length_b   1.000
_cell.length_c   1.000
_cell.angle_alpha   90.00
_cell.angle_beta   90.00
_cell.angle_gamma   90.00
#
_symmetry.space_group_name_H-M   'P 1'
#
loop_
_entity.id
_entity.type
_entity.pdbx_description
1 polymer ?
#
loop_
_entity_poly.entity_id
_entity_poly.type
_entity_poly.pdbx_seq_one_letter_code
_entity_poly.pdbx_strand_id
1 'polypeptide(L)'
;LTTVESEVPPVIKEKMVAANSSQTTRSRSRTGKHSRQLVSPWTQAWESEQAPEPLPMPLQPMVAEPALQKVAKLAEGGHDGARDLATYWVGQGVGLMNQSISASDVVQEFKEDFVEAYERLTGFVS
;
A
#
# COMPACT_ATOMS: atom_id res chain seq x y z
N LEU A 1 8.00 0.74 -2.95
CA LEU A 1 7.40 -0.32 -2.15
C LEU A 1 7.37 -1.67 -2.88
N THR A 2 7.12 -1.67 -4.19
CA THR A 2 6.96 -2.89 -5.01
C THR A 2 8.25 -3.36 -5.68
N THR A 3 9.39 -2.71 -5.45
CA THR A 3 10.67 -3.14 -6.02
C THR A 3 11.10 -4.50 -5.49
N VAL A 4 11.93 -5.20 -6.27
CA VAL A 4 12.45 -6.52 -5.91
C VAL A 4 13.20 -6.46 -4.58
N GLU A 5 13.97 -5.39 -4.33
CA GLU A 5 14.80 -5.20 -3.14
C GLU A 5 14.01 -4.72 -1.91
N SER A 6 12.76 -4.30 -2.08
CA SER A 6 11.93 -3.85 -0.95
C SER A 6 11.66 -4.98 0.03
N GLU A 7 11.76 -4.68 1.33
CA GLU A 7 11.45 -5.62 2.42
C GLU A 7 9.94 -5.79 2.68
N VAL A 8 9.09 -5.14 1.89
CA VAL A 8 7.63 -5.34 1.98
C VAL A 8 7.31 -6.82 1.68
N PRO A 9 6.48 -7.48 2.50
CA PRO A 9 6.13 -8.88 2.30
C PRO A 9 5.62 -9.18 0.87
N PRO A 10 6.01 -10.30 0.25
CA PRO A 10 5.62 -10.65 -1.12
C PRO A 10 4.10 -10.58 -1.37
N VAL A 11 3.30 -11.09 -0.44
CA VAL A 11 1.83 -11.03 -0.51
C VAL A 11 1.32 -9.58 -0.63
N ILE A 12 1.94 -8.65 0.08
CA ILE A 12 1.59 -7.24 0.02
C ILE A 12 2.01 -6.64 -1.32
N LYS A 13 3.20 -6.99 -1.83
CA LYS A 13 3.65 -6.53 -3.16
C LYS A 13 2.69 -6.99 -4.26
N GLU A 14 2.27 -8.26 -4.22
CA GLU A 14 1.27 -8.81 -5.16
C GLU A 14 -0.04 -8.01 -5.11
N LYS A 15 -0.54 -7.72 -3.92
CA LYS A 15 -1.74 -6.91 -3.73
C LYS A 15 -1.57 -5.49 -4.27
N MET A 16 -0.41 -4.86 -4.05
CA MET A 16 -0.12 -3.52 -4.57
C MET A 16 -0.09 -3.51 -6.11
N VAL A 17 0.56 -4.49 -6.71
CA VAL A 17 0.67 -4.61 -8.18
C VAL A 17 -0.70 -4.87 -8.81
N ALA A 18 -1.56 -5.63 -8.15
CA ALA A 18 -2.92 -5.93 -8.61
C ALA A 18 -3.92 -4.79 -8.36
N ALA A 19 -3.62 -3.86 -7.43
CA ALA A 19 -4.53 -2.81 -7.02
C ALA A 19 -4.61 -1.66 -8.03
N ASN A 20 -5.79 -1.07 -8.15
CA ASN A 20 -5.97 0.22 -8.81
C ASN A 20 -6.09 1.36 -7.78
N SER A 21 -6.06 2.61 -8.24
CA SER A 21 -6.07 3.80 -7.38
C SER A 21 -7.34 3.95 -6.51
N SER A 22 -8.47 3.32 -6.91
CA SER A 22 -9.72 3.34 -6.15
C SER A 22 -9.76 2.30 -5.03
N GLN A 23 -8.87 1.31 -5.05
CA GLN A 23 -8.78 0.25 -4.04
C GLN A 23 -7.93 0.67 -2.84
N THR A 24 -7.99 1.93 -2.48
CA THR A 24 -7.36 2.50 -1.29
C THR A 24 -8.39 3.23 -0.45
N THR A 25 -8.20 3.23 0.87
CA THR A 25 -9.06 3.95 1.79
C THR A 25 -8.24 4.72 2.83
N ARG A 26 -8.81 5.81 3.36
CA ARG A 26 -8.27 6.50 4.52
C ARG A 26 -8.90 5.92 5.77
N SER A 27 -8.12 5.19 6.54
CA SER A 27 -8.58 4.52 7.75
C SER A 27 -7.78 4.91 8.98
N ARG A 28 -8.40 4.91 10.13
CA ARG A 28 -7.77 5.09 11.45
C ARG A 28 -7.36 3.75 12.09
N SER A 29 -7.70 2.65 11.45
CA SER A 29 -7.56 1.28 11.97
C SER A 29 -6.16 0.91 12.44
N ARG A 30 -5.13 1.50 11.86
CA ARG A 30 -3.75 1.14 12.11
C ARG A 30 -3.04 2.04 13.11
N THR A 31 -3.25 3.34 13.02
CA THR A 31 -2.49 4.34 13.81
C THR A 31 -3.34 5.21 14.73
N GLY A 32 -4.66 5.15 14.61
CA GLY A 32 -5.57 6.07 15.28
C GLY A 32 -5.72 7.42 14.56
N LYS A 33 -4.84 7.71 13.59
CA LYS A 33 -4.94 8.85 12.67
C LYS A 33 -5.25 8.35 11.27
N HIS A 34 -5.92 9.19 10.47
CA HIS A 34 -6.20 8.84 9.08
C HIS A 34 -4.91 8.60 8.30
N SER A 35 -4.77 7.40 7.78
CA SER A 35 -3.71 7.03 6.86
C SER A 35 -4.29 6.24 5.69
N ARG A 36 -3.72 6.41 4.50
CA ARG A 36 -4.20 5.68 3.33
C ARG A 36 -3.59 4.28 3.31
N GLN A 37 -4.46 3.30 3.09
CA GLN A 37 -4.13 1.88 3.10
C GLN A 37 -4.83 1.17 1.94
N LEU A 38 -4.32 0.01 1.55
CA LEU A 38 -5.05 -0.92 0.67
C LEU A 38 -6.36 -1.33 1.34
N VAL A 39 -7.45 -1.32 0.57
CA VAL A 39 -8.74 -1.86 1.02
C VAL A 39 -8.60 -3.36 1.25
N SER A 40 -9.06 -3.81 2.39
CA SER A 40 -9.10 -5.23 2.76
C SER A 40 -10.25 -5.46 3.75
N PRO A 41 -10.63 -6.71 4.03
CA PRO A 41 -11.59 -7.00 5.10
C PRO A 41 -11.18 -6.41 6.46
N TRP A 42 -9.89 -6.24 6.74
CA TRP A 42 -9.40 -5.52 7.93
C TRP A 42 -9.89 -4.06 7.96
N THR A 43 -9.64 -3.29 6.90
CA THR A 43 -10.09 -1.90 6.85
C THR A 43 -11.59 -1.79 6.84
N GLN A 44 -12.29 -2.68 6.14
CA GLN A 44 -13.75 -2.72 6.10
C GLN A 44 -14.37 -3.03 7.46
N ALA A 45 -13.79 -3.94 8.23
CA ALA A 45 -14.26 -4.27 9.57
C ALA A 45 -14.17 -3.06 10.52
N TRP A 46 -13.07 -2.30 10.44
CA TRP A 46 -12.88 -1.09 11.24
C TRP A 46 -13.76 0.10 10.82
N GLU A 47 -14.23 0.12 9.60
CA GLU A 47 -15.17 1.14 9.08
C GLU A 47 -16.65 0.74 9.30
N SER A 48 -16.92 -0.46 9.82
CA SER A 48 -18.28 -0.91 10.08
C SER A 48 -18.90 -0.20 11.29
N GLU A 49 -20.23 -0.09 11.31
CA GLU A 49 -20.98 0.51 12.43
C GLU A 49 -20.80 -0.25 13.76
N GLN A 50 -20.45 -1.53 13.71
CA GLN A 50 -20.20 -2.36 14.89
C GLN A 50 -18.75 -2.28 15.38
N ALA A 51 -17.86 -1.63 14.64
CA ALA A 51 -16.47 -1.50 15.06
C ALA A 51 -16.32 -0.62 16.30
N PRO A 52 -15.42 -0.96 17.22
CA PRO A 52 -15.07 -0.04 18.30
C PRO A 52 -14.39 1.20 17.71
N GLU A 53 -14.56 2.33 18.39
CA GLU A 53 -13.84 3.55 18.01
C GLU A 53 -12.32 3.30 18.09
N PRO A 54 -11.54 3.61 17.06
CA PRO A 54 -10.10 3.46 17.11
C PRO A 54 -9.47 4.28 18.22
N LEU A 55 -8.53 3.71 18.94
CA LEU A 55 -7.80 4.40 20.00
C LEU A 55 -6.98 5.57 19.42
N PRO A 56 -6.73 6.63 20.21
CA PRO A 56 -5.83 7.69 19.77
C PRO A 56 -4.38 7.18 19.65
N MET A 57 -3.58 7.82 18.81
CA MET A 57 -2.15 7.59 18.76
C MET A 57 -1.49 8.03 20.10
N PRO A 58 -0.57 7.25 20.69
CA PRO A 58 0.10 6.08 20.14
C PRO A 58 -0.54 4.72 20.50
N LEU A 59 -1.72 4.67 21.08
CA LEU A 59 -2.31 3.44 21.60
C LEU A 59 -2.80 2.49 20.50
N GLN A 60 -3.39 3.03 19.43
CA GLN A 60 -3.90 2.20 18.34
C GLN A 60 -2.82 1.31 17.69
N PRO A 61 -1.61 1.80 17.40
CA PRO A 61 -0.54 0.93 16.88
C PRO A 61 -0.16 -0.21 17.82
N MET A 62 -0.22 0.00 19.12
CA MET A 62 0.11 -1.04 20.10
C MET A 62 -0.86 -2.24 20.02
N VAL A 63 -2.09 -2.01 19.59
CA VAL A 63 -3.11 -3.05 19.38
C VAL A 63 -3.05 -3.59 17.94
N ALA A 64 -2.98 -2.71 16.95
CA ALA A 64 -3.10 -3.07 15.54
C ALA A 64 -1.85 -3.73 14.96
N GLU A 65 -0.64 -3.22 15.26
CA GLU A 65 0.58 -3.71 14.64
C GLU A 65 0.90 -5.18 14.97
N PRO A 66 0.78 -5.66 16.23
CA PRO A 66 1.00 -7.09 16.52
C PRO A 66 0.02 -8.00 15.77
N ALA A 67 -1.24 -7.56 15.62
CA ALA A 67 -2.25 -8.30 14.86
C ALA A 67 -1.90 -8.35 13.37
N LEU A 68 -1.55 -7.22 12.77
CA LEU A 68 -1.17 -7.14 11.36
C LEU A 68 0.12 -7.88 11.04
N GLN A 69 1.10 -7.88 11.94
CA GLN A 69 2.32 -8.70 11.81
C GLN A 69 2.00 -10.19 11.81
N LYS A 70 1.09 -10.63 12.69
CA LYS A 70 0.62 -12.02 12.69
C LYS A 70 -0.12 -12.38 11.40
N VAL A 71 -0.97 -11.48 10.91
CA VAL A 71 -1.66 -11.64 9.61
C VAL A 71 -0.64 -11.78 8.48
N ALA A 72 0.35 -10.91 8.40
CA ALA A 72 1.39 -10.97 7.37
C ALA A 72 2.15 -12.30 7.42
N LYS A 73 2.56 -12.74 8.60
CA LYS A 73 3.28 -14.02 8.77
C LYS A 73 2.43 -15.24 8.37
N LEU A 74 1.15 -15.25 8.69
CA LEU A 74 0.24 -16.32 8.29
C LEU A 74 -0.02 -16.30 6.78
N ALA A 75 -0.12 -15.11 6.19
CA ALA A 75 -0.29 -14.95 4.75
C ALA A 75 0.93 -15.46 3.97
N GLU A 76 2.14 -15.20 4.44
CA GLU A 76 3.38 -15.76 3.89
C GLU A 76 3.42 -17.28 3.99
N GLY A 77 2.84 -17.85 5.06
CA GLY A 77 2.69 -19.28 5.24
C GLY A 77 1.58 -19.92 4.39
N GLY A 78 0.91 -19.16 3.53
CA GLY A 78 -0.11 -19.66 2.61
C GLY A 78 -1.53 -19.70 3.16
N HIS A 79 -1.82 -19.02 4.27
CA HIS A 79 -3.17 -18.96 4.84
C HIS A 79 -4.05 -17.96 4.07
N ASP A 80 -5.06 -18.44 3.33
CA ASP A 80 -5.88 -17.61 2.43
C ASP A 80 -6.60 -16.47 3.15
N GLY A 81 -7.27 -16.74 4.26
CA GLY A 81 -7.94 -15.69 5.04
C GLY A 81 -7.00 -14.59 5.55
N ALA A 82 -5.76 -14.95 5.85
CA ALA A 82 -4.75 -13.97 6.23
C ALA A 82 -4.26 -13.15 5.01
N ARG A 83 -4.16 -13.76 3.83
CA ARG A 83 -3.87 -13.03 2.58
C ARG A 83 -4.95 -11.98 2.31
N ASP A 84 -6.21 -12.31 2.50
CA ASP A 84 -7.31 -11.38 2.32
C ASP A 84 -7.25 -10.21 3.30
N LEU A 85 -7.00 -10.47 4.58
CA LEU A 85 -6.89 -9.45 5.62
C LEU A 85 -5.70 -8.52 5.45
N ALA A 86 -4.62 -8.98 4.84
CA ALA A 86 -3.37 -8.23 4.74
C ALA A 86 -3.57 -6.87 4.05
N THR A 87 -3.08 -5.82 4.69
CA THR A 87 -3.11 -4.44 4.19
C THR A 87 -1.78 -3.75 4.47
N TYR A 88 -1.55 -2.63 3.79
CA TYR A 88 -0.34 -1.82 3.96
C TYR A 88 -0.61 -0.36 3.61
N TRP A 89 0.27 0.54 4.04
CA TRP A 89 0.21 1.93 3.64
C TRP A 89 0.53 2.09 2.16
N VAL A 90 -0.31 2.81 1.47
CA VAL A 90 -0.14 3.12 0.05
C VAL A 90 -0.65 4.53 -0.26
N GLY A 91 -0.11 5.12 -1.33
CA GLY A 91 -0.71 6.30 -1.96
C GLY A 91 -1.71 5.89 -3.04
N GLN A 92 -2.46 6.86 -3.57
CA GLN A 92 -3.33 6.63 -4.74
C GLN A 92 -2.53 6.25 -6.00
N GLY A 93 -1.24 6.59 -6.04
CA GLY A 93 -0.33 6.15 -7.10
C GLY A 93 -0.11 4.64 -7.19
N VAL A 94 -0.65 3.84 -6.25
CA VAL A 94 -0.59 2.38 -6.31
C VAL A 94 -1.14 1.84 -7.64
N GLY A 95 -2.14 2.49 -8.22
CA GLY A 95 -2.70 2.11 -9.53
C GLY A 95 -1.74 2.26 -10.71
N LEU A 96 -0.61 2.93 -10.52
CA LEU A 96 0.45 3.10 -11.52
C LEU A 96 1.60 2.08 -11.36
N MET A 97 1.58 1.30 -10.28
CA MET A 97 2.60 0.29 -9.97
C MET A 97 2.09 -1.09 -10.41
N ASN A 98 2.26 -1.42 -11.69
CA ASN A 98 1.67 -2.62 -12.30
C ASN A 98 2.62 -3.82 -12.37
N GLN A 99 3.85 -3.65 -11.90
CA GLN A 99 4.89 -4.69 -11.91
C GLN A 99 5.89 -4.50 -10.78
N SER A 100 6.56 -5.59 -10.41
CA SER A 100 7.69 -5.55 -9.50
C SER A 100 8.97 -5.56 -10.32
N ILE A 101 9.71 -4.46 -10.29
CA ILE A 101 10.98 -4.27 -11.01
C ILE A 101 12.08 -3.91 -10.02
N SER A 102 13.33 -3.89 -10.47
CA SER A 102 14.44 -3.46 -9.62
C SER A 102 14.37 -1.98 -9.28
N ALA A 103 14.97 -1.58 -8.17
CA ALA A 103 15.09 -0.17 -7.80
C ALA A 103 15.91 0.61 -8.85
N SER A 104 16.89 -0.04 -9.48
CA SER A 104 17.66 0.52 -10.59
C SER A 104 16.79 0.86 -11.79
N ASP A 105 15.88 -0.05 -12.17
CA ASP A 105 14.96 0.17 -13.28
C ASP A 105 13.99 1.30 -12.98
N VAL A 106 13.47 1.39 -11.73
CA VAL A 106 12.62 2.52 -11.31
C VAL A 106 13.35 3.86 -11.46
N VAL A 107 14.62 3.94 -11.07
CA VAL A 107 15.43 5.16 -11.25
C VAL A 107 15.63 5.48 -12.72
N GLN A 108 15.82 4.47 -13.55
CA GLN A 108 15.96 4.67 -15.00
C GLN A 108 14.65 5.16 -15.62
N GLU A 109 13.51 4.59 -15.27
CA GLU A 109 12.18 5.07 -15.68
C GLU A 109 11.97 6.55 -15.30
N PHE A 110 12.31 6.97 -14.09
CA PHE A 110 12.24 8.38 -13.69
C PHE A 110 13.08 9.31 -14.57
N LYS A 111 14.26 8.87 -15.00
CA LYS A 111 15.10 9.66 -15.91
C LYS A 111 14.46 9.80 -17.29
N GLU A 112 13.92 8.70 -17.81
CA GLU A 112 13.27 8.67 -19.11
C GLU A 112 12.02 9.55 -19.11
N ASP A 113 11.15 9.40 -18.10
CA ASP A 113 9.96 10.22 -17.91
C ASP A 113 10.30 11.72 -17.77
N PHE A 114 11.40 12.05 -17.10
CA PHE A 114 11.87 13.41 -16.98
C PHE A 114 12.27 14.00 -18.33
N VAL A 115 13.03 13.25 -19.15
CA VAL A 115 13.44 13.70 -20.49
C VAL A 115 12.22 13.90 -21.37
N GLU A 116 11.29 12.95 -21.40
CA GLU A 116 10.05 13.06 -22.17
C GLU A 116 9.19 14.26 -21.73
N ALA A 117 9.09 14.51 -20.42
CA ALA A 117 8.36 15.66 -19.89
C ALA A 117 9.02 16.98 -20.28
N TYR A 118 10.35 17.03 -20.26
CA TYR A 118 11.12 18.19 -20.71
C TYR A 118 10.94 18.46 -22.20
N GLU A 119 11.00 17.43 -23.05
CA GLU A 119 10.77 17.55 -24.48
C GLU A 119 9.35 18.05 -24.79
N ARG A 120 8.34 17.54 -24.10
CA ARG A 120 6.96 18.05 -24.21
C ARG A 120 6.87 19.53 -23.83
N LEU A 121 7.51 19.92 -22.72
CA LEU A 121 7.51 21.32 -22.27
C LEU A 121 8.17 22.25 -23.30
N THR A 122 9.34 21.86 -23.80
CA THR A 122 10.06 22.67 -24.81
C THR A 122 9.27 22.80 -26.12
N GLY A 123 8.50 21.78 -26.48
CA GLY A 123 7.61 21.82 -27.63
C GLY A 123 6.50 22.87 -27.55
N PHE A 124 6.12 23.31 -26.33
CA PHE A 124 5.13 24.37 -26.14
C PHE A 124 5.71 25.79 -26.21
N VAL A 125 7.03 25.94 -26.08
CA VAL A 125 7.70 27.26 -26.05
C VAL A 125 8.48 27.59 -27.33
N SER A 126 8.63 26.65 -28.20
CA SER A 126 9.35 26.83 -29.49
C SER A 126 8.44 27.25 -30.65
#